data_f5dccfdd3b56d2332d2c52ecfb07dfc7
#
_entry.id   f5dccfdd3b56d2332d2c52ecfb07dfc7
#
_cell.length_a   1.000
_cell.length_b   1.000
_cell.length_c   1.000
_cell.angle_alpha   90.00
_cell.angle_beta   90.00
_cell.angle_gamma   90.00
#
_symmetry.space_group_name_H-M   'P 1'
#
loop_
_entity.id
_entity.type
_entity.pdbx_description
1 polymer ?
#
loop_
_entity_poly.entity_id
_entity_poly.type
_entity_poly.pdbx_seq_one_letter_code
_entity_poly.pdbx_strand_id
1 'polypeptide(L)'
;MATLKCGDDRASGVTGPTETVHARGHENVAGTHASTWELTSDDWLTPAGDCILVTVADRVPADFDTAFVEACRDADATIVATLRADGHEAVVTGRGDPDLAFEDDRSLVARTSDYVDDRTVMVGADAAAVDLDRDLVAALADGADLTLTLRVER
;
A
#
# COMPACT_ATOMS: atom_id res chain seq x y z
N MET A 1 10.54 23.63 -10.19
CA MET A 1 10.34 23.73 -9.94
C MET A 1 10.20 23.36 -9.58
N ALA A 2 10.07 22.96 -9.76
CA ALA A 2 9.71 22.78 -9.38
C ALA A 2 9.49 22.15 -9.08
N THR A 3 9.26 21.78 -9.02
CA THR A 3 8.96 21.52 -8.68
C THR A 3 8.70 21.00 -8.58
N LEU A 4 8.55 20.63 -8.64
CA LEU A 4 8.32 20.49 -8.46
C LEU A 4 8.10 20.11 -8.33
N LYS A 5 7.97 19.78 -8.19
CA LYS A 5 7.79 19.72 -7.98
C LYS A 5 7.67 19.33 -7.85
N CYS A 6 7.46 18.99 -8.08
CA CYS A 6 7.40 18.99 -7.97
C CYS A 6 7.34 18.65 -8.09
N GLY A 7 7.09 18.36 -8.40
CA GLY A 7 7.16 18.53 -8.46
C GLY A 7 7.16 18.18 -8.81
N ASP A 8 7.01 17.95 -8.86
CA ASP A 8 7.11 18.03 -9.18
C ASP A 8 7.36 17.80 -9.54
N ASP A 9 7.34 17.57 -9.68
CA ASP A 9 7.63 17.52 -9.93
C ASP A 9 7.97 17.30 -10.30
N ARG A 10 8.05 17.03 -10.49
CA ARG A 10 8.51 16.95 -10.80
C ARG A 10 9.21 16.73 -10.95
N ALA A 11 9.32 16.79 -11.10
CA ALA A 11 10.05 16.55 -11.29
C ALA A 11 10.61 15.91 -11.33
N SER A 12 10.94 15.53 -11.54
CA SER A 12 11.54 14.86 -11.75
C SER A 12 11.54 13.89 -11.96
N GLY A 13 11.80 13.97 -12.27
CA GLY A 13 11.41 12.81 -12.15
C GLY A 13 10.84 11.90 -13.02
N VAL A 14 11.14 10.95 -12.82
CA VAL A 14 10.81 9.75 -13.52
C VAL A 14 9.73 9.03 -12.75
N THR A 15 8.74 9.78 -12.34
CA THR A 15 7.63 9.23 -11.59
C THR A 15 6.64 8.62 -12.55
N GLY A 16 6.38 7.33 -12.40
CA GLY A 16 5.37 6.62 -13.15
C GLY A 16 3.98 6.84 -12.58
N PRO A 17 3.03 6.03 -13.01
CA PRO A 17 1.65 6.12 -12.54
C PRO A 17 1.53 6.02 -11.03
N THR A 18 0.51 6.66 -10.48
CA THR A 18 0.25 6.70 -9.04
C THR A 18 -1.21 6.37 -8.78
N GLU A 19 -1.45 5.61 -7.70
CA GLU A 19 -2.80 5.34 -7.19
C GLU A 19 -2.87 5.76 -5.74
N THR A 20 -4.03 6.28 -5.33
CA THR A 20 -4.25 6.72 -3.96
C THR A 20 -5.47 6.01 -3.39
N VAL A 21 -5.34 5.50 -2.16
CA VAL A 21 -6.41 4.81 -1.44
C VAL A 21 -6.59 5.50 -0.10
N HIS A 22 -7.83 5.80 0.26
CA HIS A 22 -8.19 6.33 1.58
C HIS A 22 -8.93 5.25 2.36
N ALA A 23 -8.59 5.13 3.63
CA ALA A 23 -9.15 4.10 4.49
C ALA A 23 -9.12 4.57 5.93
N ARG A 24 -9.59 3.76 6.86
CA ARG A 24 -9.68 4.13 8.27
C ARG A 24 -9.16 3.00 9.14
N GLY A 25 -8.45 3.35 10.20
CA GLY A 25 -8.02 2.41 11.22
C GLY A 25 -9.20 1.79 11.97
N HIS A 26 -8.91 0.83 12.81
CA HIS A 26 -9.92 0.05 13.54
C HIS A 26 -9.34 -0.38 14.87
N GLU A 27 -10.19 -0.45 15.90
CA GLU A 27 -9.74 -0.80 17.26
C GLU A 27 -9.02 -2.15 17.33
N ASN A 28 -9.26 -3.06 16.40
CA ASN A 28 -8.62 -4.38 16.37
C ASN A 28 -7.34 -4.43 15.56
N VAL A 29 -6.82 -3.29 15.08
CA VAL A 29 -5.56 -3.25 14.36
C VAL A 29 -4.43 -3.63 15.30
N ALA A 30 -3.68 -4.68 14.96
CA ALA A 30 -2.50 -5.12 15.71
C ALA A 30 -1.21 -4.84 14.95
N GLY A 31 -1.21 -5.00 13.64
CA GLY A 31 -0.05 -4.70 12.79
C GLY A 31 1.17 -5.54 13.16
N THR A 32 0.99 -6.84 13.43
CA THR A 32 2.08 -7.69 13.92
C THR A 32 2.47 -8.79 12.94
N HIS A 33 1.86 -8.86 11.77
CA HIS A 33 2.19 -9.91 10.80
C HIS A 33 3.62 -9.74 10.30
N ALA A 34 4.34 -10.87 10.18
CA ALA A 34 5.78 -10.87 9.92
C ALA A 34 6.14 -10.78 8.43
N SER A 35 5.20 -10.98 7.51
CA SER A 35 5.53 -11.04 6.08
C SER A 35 4.66 -10.19 5.16
N THR A 36 3.54 -9.64 5.65
CA THR A 36 2.61 -8.85 4.81
C THR A 36 2.02 -7.68 5.58
N TRP A 37 1.48 -6.71 4.84
CA TRP A 37 0.50 -5.75 5.37
C TRP A 37 -0.63 -5.61 4.35
N GLU A 38 -1.82 -5.30 4.85
CA GLU A 38 -3.04 -5.38 4.05
C GLU A 38 -4.00 -4.24 4.38
N LEU A 39 -4.70 -3.73 3.35
CA LEU A 39 -5.84 -2.84 3.50
C LEU A 39 -7.07 -3.56 2.98
N THR A 40 -8.20 -3.45 3.68
CA THR A 40 -9.45 -4.08 3.26
C THR A 40 -10.57 -3.05 3.08
N SER A 41 -11.45 -3.31 2.11
CA SER A 41 -12.68 -2.51 1.94
C SER A 41 -13.77 -2.94 2.91
N ASP A 42 -13.61 -4.06 3.61
CA ASP A 42 -14.56 -4.48 4.64
C ASP A 42 -14.68 -3.41 5.73
N ASP A 43 -15.83 -3.35 6.39
CA ASP A 43 -16.06 -2.43 7.51
C ASP A 43 -15.88 -3.09 8.87
N TRP A 44 -15.25 -4.27 8.90
CA TRP A 44 -15.02 -5.03 10.14
C TRP A 44 -13.60 -5.63 10.11
N LEU A 45 -13.11 -5.92 11.30
CA LEU A 45 -11.80 -6.53 11.50
C LEU A 45 -11.82 -7.32 12.80
N THR A 46 -11.32 -8.56 12.77
CA THR A 46 -11.17 -9.36 13.99
C THR A 46 -9.72 -9.29 14.47
N PRO A 47 -9.46 -9.59 15.76
CA PRO A 47 -8.08 -9.60 16.26
C PRO A 47 -7.16 -10.59 15.54
N ALA A 48 -7.73 -11.60 14.88
CA ALA A 48 -6.93 -12.57 14.12
C ALA A 48 -6.36 -11.99 12.82
N GLY A 49 -6.88 -10.86 12.33
CA GLY A 49 -6.40 -10.22 11.10
C GLY A 49 -5.19 -9.34 11.37
N ASP A 50 -4.09 -9.91 11.81
CA ASP A 50 -2.91 -9.18 12.28
C ASP A 50 -2.08 -8.50 11.18
N CYS A 51 -2.37 -8.78 9.91
CA CYS A 51 -1.74 -8.06 8.78
C CYS A 51 -2.55 -6.85 8.34
N ILE A 52 -3.82 -6.73 8.73
CA ILE A 52 -4.70 -5.67 8.26
C ILE A 52 -4.45 -4.40 9.07
N LEU A 53 -4.16 -3.31 8.37
CA LEU A 53 -3.84 -2.02 8.98
C LEU A 53 -5.05 -1.08 9.03
N VAL A 54 -5.98 -1.22 8.07
CA VAL A 54 -7.13 -0.32 7.93
C VAL A 54 -8.30 -1.06 7.31
N THR A 55 -9.49 -0.51 7.55
CA THR A 55 -10.75 -0.98 6.99
C THR A 55 -11.36 0.11 6.11
N VAL A 56 -12.48 -0.16 5.49
CA VAL A 56 -13.26 0.73 4.62
C VAL A 56 -12.42 1.44 3.55
N ALA A 57 -11.46 0.72 2.97
CA ALA A 57 -10.69 1.26 1.85
C ALA A 57 -11.65 1.65 0.72
N ASP A 58 -11.47 2.86 0.18
CA ASP A 58 -12.36 3.39 -0.85
C ASP A 58 -12.03 2.86 -2.25
N ARG A 59 -10.87 2.23 -2.42
CA ARG A 59 -10.45 1.64 -3.68
C ARG A 59 -9.70 0.35 -3.39
N VAL A 60 -9.82 -0.60 -4.31
CA VAL A 60 -9.20 -1.91 -4.23
C VAL A 60 -8.50 -2.21 -5.56
N PRO A 61 -7.67 -3.28 -5.64
CA PRO A 61 -6.88 -3.52 -6.87
C PRO A 61 -7.70 -3.48 -8.16
N ALA A 62 -8.91 -4.02 -8.17
CA ALA A 62 -9.75 -4.04 -9.37
C ALA A 62 -10.16 -2.64 -9.83
N ASP A 63 -10.06 -1.63 -8.99
CA ASP A 63 -10.41 -0.24 -9.31
C ASP A 63 -9.23 0.54 -9.90
N PHE A 64 -8.03 -0.02 -9.87
CA PHE A 64 -6.82 0.72 -10.27
C PHE A 64 -6.78 0.92 -11.77
N ASP A 65 -6.19 2.05 -12.17
CA ASP A 65 -6.08 2.41 -13.58
C ASP A 65 -5.21 1.43 -14.36
N THR A 66 -5.61 1.13 -15.60
CA THR A 66 -4.90 0.19 -16.44
C THR A 66 -3.43 0.56 -16.62
N ALA A 67 -3.12 1.86 -16.77
CA ALA A 67 -1.73 2.30 -16.94
C ALA A 67 -0.90 1.98 -15.70
N PHE A 68 -1.48 2.13 -14.51
CA PHE A 68 -0.79 1.77 -13.25
C PHE A 68 -0.53 0.26 -13.20
N VAL A 69 -1.56 -0.53 -13.48
CA VAL A 69 -1.45 -2.00 -13.44
C VAL A 69 -0.38 -2.48 -14.41
N GLU A 70 -0.39 -1.96 -15.63
CA GLU A 70 0.60 -2.36 -16.64
C GLU A 70 2.02 -1.99 -16.18
N ALA A 71 2.20 -0.83 -15.57
CA ALA A 71 3.51 -0.42 -15.08
C ALA A 71 4.00 -1.33 -13.95
N CYS A 72 3.11 -1.85 -13.11
CA CYS A 72 3.46 -2.77 -12.03
C CYS A 72 3.86 -4.16 -12.53
N ARG A 73 3.47 -4.53 -13.74
CA ARG A 73 3.71 -5.87 -14.29
C ARG A 73 5.08 -6.02 -14.93
N ASP A 74 6.04 -5.31 -14.42
CA ASP A 74 7.43 -5.33 -14.86
C ASP A 74 8.29 -5.70 -13.65
N ALA A 75 9.06 -6.77 -13.75
CA ALA A 75 9.90 -7.24 -12.65
C ALA A 75 10.98 -6.21 -12.28
N ASP A 76 11.34 -5.32 -13.20
CA ASP A 76 12.34 -4.28 -12.96
C ASP A 76 11.71 -2.99 -12.39
N ALA A 77 10.39 -2.91 -12.30
CA ALA A 77 9.74 -1.73 -11.73
C ALA A 77 9.90 -1.71 -10.21
N THR A 78 10.09 -0.51 -9.66
CA THR A 78 10.05 -0.29 -8.22
C THR A 78 8.69 0.28 -7.86
N ILE A 79 8.06 -0.29 -6.84
CA ILE A 79 6.77 0.19 -6.36
C ILE A 79 6.99 0.77 -4.96
N VAL A 80 6.62 2.04 -4.79
CA VAL A 80 6.81 2.75 -3.53
C VAL A 80 5.43 3.02 -2.91
N ALA A 81 5.23 2.52 -1.69
CA ALA A 81 4.03 2.75 -0.92
C ALA A 81 4.32 3.77 0.19
N THR A 82 3.54 4.84 0.24
CA THR A 82 3.61 5.82 1.31
C THR A 82 2.32 5.74 2.11
N LEU A 83 2.44 5.47 3.41
CA LEU A 83 1.31 5.35 4.33
C LEU A 83 1.35 6.53 5.29
N ARG A 84 0.26 7.31 5.34
CA ARG A 84 0.19 8.51 6.19
C ARG A 84 -1.07 8.47 7.04
N ALA A 85 -0.90 8.66 8.35
CA ALA A 85 -2.02 8.73 9.29
C ALA A 85 -1.62 9.57 10.49
N ASP A 86 -2.46 10.53 10.85
CA ASP A 86 -2.31 11.33 12.08
C ASP A 86 -0.90 11.92 12.26
N GLY A 87 -0.34 12.47 11.17
CA GLY A 87 0.98 13.09 11.20
C GLY A 87 2.15 12.11 11.14
N HIS A 88 1.88 10.80 11.11
CA HIS A 88 2.90 9.77 10.96
C HIS A 88 2.99 9.31 9.52
N GLU A 89 4.19 8.92 9.10
CA GLU A 89 4.41 8.46 7.74
C GLU A 89 5.32 7.24 7.74
N ALA A 90 5.01 6.26 6.89
CA ALA A 90 5.88 5.13 6.62
C ALA A 90 6.02 4.98 5.11
N VAL A 91 7.21 4.60 4.65
CA VAL A 91 7.47 4.34 3.23
C VAL A 91 7.95 2.90 3.11
N VAL A 92 7.29 2.13 2.26
CA VAL A 92 7.64 0.74 1.98
C VAL A 92 7.93 0.62 0.50
N THR A 93 9.08 0.05 0.17
CA THR A 93 9.52 -0.12 -1.21
C THR A 93 9.58 -1.60 -1.55
N GLY A 94 9.00 -1.95 -2.68
CA GLY A 94 9.04 -3.30 -3.21
C GLY A 94 9.20 -3.25 -4.72
N ARG A 95 8.87 -4.33 -5.39
CA ARG A 95 9.03 -4.39 -6.84
C ARG A 95 7.78 -4.95 -7.51
N GLY A 96 7.69 -4.70 -8.82
CA GLY A 96 6.65 -5.28 -9.66
C GLY A 96 6.93 -6.73 -9.98
N ASP A 97 5.96 -7.36 -10.66
CA ASP A 97 6.06 -8.74 -11.10
C ASP A 97 5.09 -8.94 -12.28
N PRO A 98 5.50 -9.67 -13.35
CA PRO A 98 4.62 -9.89 -14.49
C PRO A 98 3.31 -10.59 -14.14
N ASP A 99 3.25 -11.32 -13.03
CA ASP A 99 2.08 -12.06 -12.62
C ASP A 99 1.09 -11.25 -11.79
N LEU A 100 1.41 -9.99 -11.46
CA LEU A 100 0.48 -9.13 -10.72
C LEU A 100 -0.76 -8.89 -11.55
N ALA A 101 -1.93 -9.31 -11.03
CA ALA A 101 -3.19 -9.28 -11.77
C ALA A 101 -4.09 -8.11 -11.38
N PHE A 102 -4.03 -7.65 -10.13
CA PHE A 102 -4.87 -6.54 -9.63
C PHE A 102 -6.36 -6.79 -9.88
N GLU A 103 -6.82 -8.00 -9.57
CA GLU A 103 -8.20 -8.38 -9.86
C GLU A 103 -9.10 -8.46 -8.64
N ASP A 104 -8.52 -8.38 -7.43
CA ASP A 104 -9.32 -8.49 -6.23
C ASP A 104 -10.20 -7.25 -6.01
N ASP A 105 -11.45 -7.48 -5.63
CA ASP A 105 -12.43 -6.40 -5.40
C ASP A 105 -12.66 -6.15 -3.92
N ARG A 106 -11.79 -6.62 -3.03
CA ARG A 106 -12.02 -6.56 -1.59
C ARG A 106 -10.84 -6.00 -0.80
N SER A 107 -9.61 -6.41 -1.12
CA SER A 107 -8.44 -6.00 -0.34
C SER A 107 -7.18 -5.93 -1.20
N LEU A 108 -6.16 -5.26 -0.67
CA LEU A 108 -4.84 -5.20 -1.29
C LEU A 108 -3.78 -5.61 -0.26
N VAL A 109 -2.75 -6.31 -0.74
CA VAL A 109 -1.71 -6.89 0.13
C VAL A 109 -0.34 -6.58 -0.46
N ALA A 110 0.57 -6.08 0.40
CA ALA A 110 1.99 -5.97 0.07
C ALA A 110 2.72 -7.15 0.71
N ARG A 111 3.63 -7.76 -0.03
CA ARG A 111 4.32 -8.98 0.42
C ARG A 111 5.83 -8.80 0.43
N THR A 112 6.46 -9.24 1.51
CA THR A 112 7.93 -9.30 1.55
C THR A 112 8.46 -10.47 0.74
N SER A 113 7.62 -11.50 0.50
CA SER A 113 7.94 -12.63 -0.36
C SER A 113 7.69 -12.29 -1.83
N ASP A 114 7.85 -13.27 -2.71
CA ASP A 114 7.53 -13.14 -4.13
C ASP A 114 6.21 -13.84 -4.50
N TYR A 115 5.41 -14.22 -3.50
CA TYR A 115 4.10 -14.82 -3.74
C TYR A 115 3.14 -13.81 -4.34
N VAL A 116 2.37 -14.22 -5.35
CA VAL A 116 1.42 -13.36 -6.04
C VAL A 116 0.05 -14.01 -6.06
N ASP A 117 -0.97 -13.24 -5.70
CA ASP A 117 -2.37 -13.60 -5.93
C ASP A 117 -3.12 -12.32 -6.39
N ASP A 118 -4.46 -12.41 -6.52
CA ASP A 118 -5.26 -11.30 -7.06
C ASP A 118 -5.21 -10.04 -6.19
N ARG A 119 -4.82 -10.16 -4.91
CA ARG A 119 -4.75 -9.05 -3.96
C ARG A 119 -3.38 -8.39 -3.93
N THR A 120 -2.35 -9.03 -4.48
CA THR A 120 -0.96 -8.59 -4.33
C THR A 120 -0.71 -7.33 -5.14
N VAL A 121 -0.18 -6.28 -4.50
CA VAL A 121 0.14 -5.01 -5.16
C VAL A 121 1.65 -4.78 -5.30
N MET A 122 2.47 -5.50 -4.54
CA MET A 122 3.94 -5.52 -4.70
C MET A 122 4.51 -6.77 -4.09
N VAL A 123 5.66 -7.19 -4.58
CA VAL A 123 6.45 -8.28 -4.02
C VAL A 123 7.79 -7.74 -3.55
N GLY A 124 8.50 -8.52 -2.76
CA GLY A 124 9.82 -8.11 -2.27
C GLY A 124 9.79 -6.82 -1.47
N ALA A 125 8.69 -6.55 -0.77
CA ALA A 125 8.58 -5.35 0.06
C ALA A 125 9.64 -5.36 1.16
N ASP A 126 10.18 -4.19 1.48
CA ASP A 126 11.22 -4.07 2.49
C ASP A 126 10.69 -3.97 3.92
N ALA A 127 9.37 -4.01 4.10
CA ALA A 127 8.76 -4.01 5.43
C ALA A 127 7.42 -4.74 5.39
N ALA A 128 7.13 -5.50 6.46
CA ALA A 128 5.83 -6.08 6.75
C ALA A 128 5.13 -5.25 7.82
N ALA A 129 3.91 -5.63 8.21
CA ALA A 129 3.14 -4.90 9.23
C ALA A 129 3.95 -4.73 10.52
N VAL A 130 4.64 -5.79 10.96
CA VAL A 130 5.41 -5.76 12.21
C VAL A 130 6.57 -4.76 12.17
N ASP A 131 7.06 -4.43 10.98
CA ASP A 131 8.21 -3.52 10.82
C ASP A 131 7.81 -2.05 10.77
N LEU A 132 6.51 -1.74 10.69
CA LEU A 132 6.05 -0.36 10.59
C LEU A 132 6.21 0.36 11.92
N ASP A 133 6.39 1.68 11.84
CA ASP A 133 6.47 2.54 13.03
C ASP A 133 5.31 2.24 13.96
N ARG A 134 5.61 1.91 15.20
CA ARG A 134 4.58 1.58 16.19
C ARG A 134 3.66 2.76 16.51
N ASP A 135 4.13 3.99 16.37
CA ASP A 135 3.28 5.16 16.56
C ASP A 135 2.24 5.28 15.43
N LEU A 136 2.63 4.95 14.20
CA LEU A 136 1.69 4.88 13.09
C LEU A 136 0.63 3.80 13.34
N VAL A 137 1.07 2.61 13.75
CA VAL A 137 0.16 1.49 14.02
C VAL A 137 -0.78 1.85 15.16
N ALA A 138 -0.28 2.51 16.22
CA ALA A 138 -1.11 2.94 17.34
C ALA A 138 -2.19 3.93 16.89
N ALA A 139 -1.84 4.88 16.01
CA ALA A 139 -2.81 5.81 15.47
C ALA A 139 -3.91 5.08 14.69
N LEU A 140 -3.54 4.06 13.93
CA LEU A 140 -4.51 3.25 13.18
C LEU A 140 -5.40 2.44 14.12
N ALA A 141 -4.84 1.94 15.23
CA ALA A 141 -5.63 1.23 16.24
C ALA A 141 -6.63 2.17 16.95
N ASP A 142 -6.32 3.47 16.97
CA ASP A 142 -7.22 4.49 17.50
C ASP A 142 -8.25 4.97 16.46
N GLY A 143 -8.27 4.40 15.28
CA GLY A 143 -9.25 4.74 14.25
C GLY A 143 -8.86 5.86 13.32
N ALA A 144 -7.58 6.23 13.25
CA ALA A 144 -7.13 7.32 12.38
C ALA A 144 -7.39 7.01 10.91
N ASP A 145 -7.63 8.07 10.13
CA ASP A 145 -7.72 7.96 8.68
C ASP A 145 -6.34 7.69 8.10
N LEU A 146 -6.27 6.82 7.10
CA LEU A 146 -5.04 6.53 6.37
C LEU A 146 -5.16 6.98 4.93
N THR A 147 -4.08 7.57 4.41
CA THR A 147 -3.89 7.77 2.97
C THR A 147 -2.73 6.89 2.54
N LEU A 148 -2.99 5.98 1.62
CA LEU A 148 -1.96 5.17 0.97
C LEU A 148 -1.75 5.71 -0.44
N THR A 149 -0.50 5.99 -0.78
CA THR A 149 -0.12 6.32 -2.16
C THR A 149 0.80 5.25 -2.68
N LEU A 150 0.46 4.65 -3.81
CA LEU A 150 1.31 3.69 -4.51
C LEU A 150 1.84 4.37 -5.77
N ARG A 151 3.16 4.36 -5.95
CA ARG A 151 3.81 4.98 -7.11
C ARG A 151 4.76 3.98 -7.75
N VAL A 152 4.72 3.90 -9.08
CA VAL A 152 5.63 3.06 -9.82
C VAL A 152 6.78 3.91 -10.33
N GLU A 153 8.01 3.44 -10.11
CA GLU A 153 9.23 4.07 -10.60
C GLU A 153 9.99 3.09 -11.48
N ARG A 154 10.63 3.63 -12.48
CA ARG A 154 11.41 2.82 -13.40
C ARG A 154 12.79 3.38 -13.61
#